data_e771154a829d86802b00b29ef4c4595d
#
_entry.id   e771154a829d86802b00b29ef4c4595d
#
_cell.length_a   1.000
_cell.length_b   1.000
_cell.length_c   1.000
_cell.angle_alpha   90.00
_cell.angle_beta   90.00
_cell.angle_gamma   90.00
#
_symmetry.space_group_name_H-M   'P 1'
#
loop_
_entity.id
_entity.type
_entity.pdbx_description
1 polymer ?
#
loop_
_entity_poly.entity_id
_entity_poly.type
_entity_poly.pdbx_seq_one_letter_code
_entity_poly.pdbx_strand_id
1 'polypeptide(L)'
;MSDKPKLKPKDAPDLGRFDWEDPFRLDDQLTEEERMLRDAARAYAQEKLQSRVIAAYRDETTDPAIFREMGEMGLLGVTIPEEYGGLGASYVAYGLVAREVERVDSGYRSMMSVLSLIHI
;
A
#
# COMPACT_ATOMS: atom_id res chain seq x y z
N MET A 1 14.90 -4.70 -49.08
CA MET A 1 14.19 -4.94 -47.78
C MET A 1 15.27 -4.93 -46.70
N SER A 2 15.26 -3.89 -45.90
CA SER A 2 16.26 -3.71 -44.82
C SER A 2 15.82 -4.53 -43.62
N ASP A 3 16.57 -5.57 -43.34
CA ASP A 3 16.40 -6.42 -42.17
C ASP A 3 16.95 -5.64 -40.96
N LYS A 4 16.03 -4.96 -40.24
CA LYS A 4 16.38 -4.30 -38.98
C LYS A 4 16.64 -5.38 -37.93
N PRO A 5 17.78 -5.34 -37.24
CA PRO A 5 18.05 -6.30 -36.17
C PRO A 5 16.98 -6.23 -35.12
N LYS A 6 16.31 -7.34 -34.86
CA LYS A 6 15.35 -7.48 -33.74
C LYS A 6 16.18 -7.45 -32.47
N LEU A 7 16.15 -6.33 -31.75
CA LEU A 7 16.70 -6.20 -30.42
C LEU A 7 16.05 -7.26 -29.50
N LYS A 8 16.90 -8.01 -28.79
CA LYS A 8 16.43 -8.99 -27.83
C LYS A 8 15.73 -8.24 -26.68
N PRO A 9 14.62 -8.76 -26.13
CA PRO A 9 13.83 -8.07 -25.09
C PRO A 9 14.60 -7.64 -23.84
N LYS A 10 15.76 -8.26 -23.55
CA LYS A 10 16.63 -7.91 -22.41
C LYS A 10 17.57 -6.73 -22.66
N ASP A 11 17.81 -6.35 -23.91
CA ASP A 11 18.82 -5.36 -24.28
C ASP A 11 18.23 -4.04 -24.79
N ALA A 12 16.92 -3.96 -24.95
CA ALA A 12 16.27 -2.72 -25.36
C ALA A 12 15.95 -1.88 -24.12
N PRO A 13 16.42 -0.62 -24.06
CA PRO A 13 15.85 0.30 -23.08
C PRO A 13 14.34 0.37 -23.33
N ASP A 14 13.55 0.13 -22.29
CA ASP A 14 12.07 0.07 -22.36
C ASP A 14 11.45 1.48 -22.54
N LEU A 15 12.08 2.27 -23.40
CA LEU A 15 11.74 3.67 -23.70
C LEU A 15 10.51 3.81 -24.59
N GLY A 16 9.50 3.04 -24.40
CA GLY A 16 8.29 3.17 -25.24
C GLY A 16 7.19 2.20 -24.89
N ARG A 17 7.44 1.36 -23.91
CA ARG A 17 6.41 0.49 -23.38
C ARG A 17 5.70 1.19 -22.24
N PHE A 18 4.42 1.48 -22.44
CA PHE A 18 3.59 2.04 -21.39
C PHE A 18 3.19 0.94 -20.40
N ASP A 19 3.55 1.12 -19.14
CA ASP A 19 3.15 0.25 -18.04
C ASP A 19 1.95 0.87 -17.33
N TRP A 20 0.80 0.21 -17.45
CA TRP A 20 -0.45 0.67 -16.87
C TRP A 20 -0.46 0.58 -15.34
N GLU A 21 0.30 -0.34 -14.76
CA GLU A 21 0.36 -0.53 -13.32
C GLU A 21 1.26 0.50 -12.65
N ASP A 22 2.34 0.89 -13.34
CA ASP A 22 3.28 1.91 -12.84
C ASP A 22 3.79 2.80 -13.98
N PRO A 23 2.93 3.70 -14.54
CA PRO A 23 3.24 4.51 -15.71
C PRO A 23 4.41 5.48 -15.50
N PHE A 24 4.69 5.85 -14.26
CA PHE A 24 5.78 6.77 -13.90
C PHE A 24 6.98 6.04 -13.29
N ARG A 25 6.96 4.73 -13.25
CA ARG A 25 8.01 3.89 -12.64
C ARG A 25 8.34 4.30 -11.21
N LEU A 26 7.32 4.60 -10.43
CA LEU A 26 7.47 5.02 -9.04
C LEU A 26 8.02 3.87 -8.18
N ASP A 27 7.72 2.65 -8.53
CA ASP A 27 8.19 1.46 -7.81
C ASP A 27 9.73 1.36 -7.80
N ASP A 28 10.38 1.80 -8.88
CA ASP A 28 11.84 1.83 -8.99
C ASP A 28 12.48 2.83 -8.01
N GLN A 29 11.72 3.82 -7.54
CA GLN A 29 12.19 4.87 -6.63
C GLN A 29 12.02 4.51 -5.15
N LEU A 30 11.31 3.43 -4.85
CA LEU A 30 11.05 2.99 -3.48
C LEU A 30 12.25 2.24 -2.91
N THR A 31 12.49 2.43 -1.61
CA THR A 31 13.44 1.60 -0.87
C THR A 31 12.88 0.18 -0.68
N GLU A 32 13.75 -0.76 -0.33
CA GLU A 32 13.34 -2.14 -0.05
C GLU A 32 12.37 -2.21 1.13
N GLU A 33 12.63 -1.44 2.19
CA GLU A 33 11.75 -1.33 3.35
C GLU A 33 10.36 -0.80 2.99
N GLU A 34 10.29 0.24 2.17
CA GLU A 34 9.03 0.80 1.67
C GLU A 34 8.23 -0.21 0.85
N ARG A 35 8.90 -0.99 0.01
CA ARG A 35 8.27 -2.07 -0.76
C ARG A 35 7.73 -3.16 0.15
N MET A 36 8.50 -3.58 1.16
CA MET A 36 8.07 -4.59 2.12
C MET A 36 6.82 -4.15 2.89
N LEU A 37 6.78 -2.92 3.36
CA LEU A 37 5.62 -2.36 4.04
C LEU A 37 4.39 -2.28 3.13
N ARG A 38 4.58 -1.82 1.90
CA ARG A 38 3.52 -1.80 0.89
C ARG A 38 2.96 -3.19 0.65
N ASP A 39 3.81 -4.18 0.45
CA ASP A 39 3.41 -5.54 0.13
C ASP A 39 2.70 -6.20 1.30
N ALA A 40 3.16 -5.97 2.52
CA ALA A 40 2.48 -6.43 3.73
C ALA A 40 1.09 -5.80 3.90
N ALA A 41 0.98 -4.48 3.70
CA ALA A 41 -0.30 -3.78 3.75
C ALA A 41 -1.26 -4.26 2.65
N ARG A 42 -0.74 -4.50 1.44
CA ARG A 42 -1.51 -5.03 0.31
C ARG A 42 -2.05 -6.42 0.61
N ALA A 43 -1.20 -7.31 1.11
CA ALA A 43 -1.62 -8.67 1.46
C ALA A 43 -2.72 -8.64 2.52
N TYR A 44 -2.54 -7.88 3.59
CA TYR A 44 -3.56 -7.71 4.62
C TYR A 44 -4.88 -7.15 4.06
N ALA A 45 -4.81 -6.08 3.29
CA ALA A 45 -5.98 -5.43 2.72
C ALA A 45 -6.76 -6.39 1.80
N GLN A 46 -6.08 -7.10 0.92
CA GLN A 46 -6.72 -8.03 -0.01
C GLN A 46 -7.26 -9.28 0.66
N GLU A 47 -6.57 -9.83 1.66
CA GLU A 47 -6.98 -11.05 2.34
C GLU A 47 -8.05 -10.81 3.42
N LYS A 48 -7.91 -9.76 4.20
CA LYS A 48 -8.73 -9.50 5.38
C LYS A 48 -9.80 -8.44 5.18
N LEU A 49 -9.47 -7.31 4.56
CA LEU A 49 -10.42 -6.21 4.37
C LEU A 49 -11.35 -6.43 3.19
N GLN A 50 -10.82 -6.89 2.06
CA GLN A 50 -11.61 -7.11 0.85
C GLN A 50 -12.74 -8.12 1.07
N SER A 51 -12.53 -9.13 1.88
CA SER A 51 -13.53 -10.13 2.19
C SER A 51 -14.68 -9.60 3.06
N ARG A 52 -14.48 -8.51 3.78
CA ARG A 52 -15.43 -7.94 4.75
C ARG A 52 -16.21 -6.75 4.20
N VAL A 53 -15.64 -6.00 3.23
CA VAL A 53 -16.14 -4.67 2.86
C VAL A 53 -17.57 -4.67 2.32
N ILE A 54 -17.94 -5.64 1.50
CA ILE A 54 -19.27 -5.69 0.87
C ILE A 54 -20.35 -5.93 1.91
N ALA A 55 -20.13 -6.89 2.83
CA ALA A 55 -21.07 -7.19 3.90
C ALA A 55 -21.17 -6.02 4.90
N ALA A 56 -20.03 -5.42 5.26
CA ALA A 56 -19.97 -4.27 6.15
C ALA A 56 -20.77 -3.07 5.58
N TYR A 57 -20.60 -2.80 4.29
CA TYR A 57 -21.35 -1.74 3.61
C TYR A 57 -22.86 -2.02 3.57
N ARG A 58 -23.25 -3.23 3.17
CA ARG A 58 -24.65 -3.63 3.06
C ARG A 58 -25.37 -3.61 4.41
N ASP A 59 -24.71 -4.10 5.45
CA ASP A 59 -25.29 -4.27 6.77
C ASP A 59 -25.03 -3.07 7.69
N GLU A 60 -24.39 -2.01 7.18
CA GLU A 60 -24.02 -0.78 7.92
C GLU A 60 -23.24 -1.08 9.21
N THR A 61 -22.30 -2.01 9.15
CA THR A 61 -21.53 -2.46 10.30
C THR A 61 -20.03 -2.29 10.07
N THR A 62 -19.28 -2.19 11.16
CA THR A 62 -17.81 -2.21 11.13
C THR A 62 -17.31 -3.20 12.16
N ASP A 63 -16.40 -4.07 11.76
CA ASP A 63 -15.78 -5.03 12.67
C ASP A 63 -14.68 -4.33 13.50
N PRO A 64 -14.84 -4.21 14.83
CA PRO A 64 -13.83 -3.60 15.69
C PRO A 64 -12.48 -4.33 15.70
N ALA A 65 -12.46 -5.60 15.31
CA ALA A 65 -11.22 -6.38 15.21
C ALA A 65 -10.22 -5.80 14.21
N ILE A 66 -10.70 -5.06 13.20
CA ILE A 66 -9.86 -4.40 12.19
C ILE A 66 -8.86 -3.44 12.84
N PHE A 67 -9.27 -2.67 13.86
CA PHE A 67 -8.36 -1.78 14.58
C PHE A 67 -7.22 -2.53 15.26
N ARG A 68 -7.52 -3.66 15.88
CA ARG A 68 -6.52 -4.49 16.54
C ARG A 68 -5.57 -5.10 15.52
N GLU A 69 -6.10 -5.64 14.45
CA GLU A 69 -5.32 -6.23 13.36
C GLU A 69 -4.36 -5.20 12.75
N MET A 70 -4.85 -3.99 12.43
CA MET A 70 -4.02 -2.90 11.91
C MET A 70 -2.96 -2.46 12.92
N GLY A 71 -3.31 -2.42 14.21
CA GLY A 71 -2.39 -2.07 15.29
C GLY A 71 -1.26 -3.10 15.44
N GLU A 72 -1.58 -4.37 15.43
CA GLU A 72 -0.61 -5.47 15.50
C GLU A 72 0.37 -5.47 14.32
N MET A 73 -0.09 -5.05 13.14
CA MET A 73 0.74 -4.87 11.96
C MET A 73 1.54 -3.55 11.94
N GLY A 74 1.34 -2.68 12.92
CA GLY A 74 1.98 -1.37 12.97
C GLY A 74 1.40 -0.32 12.01
N LEU A 75 0.29 -0.62 11.31
CA LEU A 75 -0.29 0.28 10.31
C LEU A 75 -0.92 1.54 10.92
N LEU A 76 -1.20 1.54 12.22
CA LEU A 76 -1.73 2.70 12.94
C LEU A 76 -0.64 3.66 13.40
N GLY A 77 0.63 3.29 13.30
CA GLY A 77 1.76 4.09 13.76
C GLY A 77 2.96 4.02 12.82
N VAL A 78 2.73 4.07 11.51
CA VAL A 78 3.80 3.89 10.50
C VAL A 78 4.94 4.89 10.66
N THR A 79 4.64 6.16 10.92
CA THR A 79 5.62 7.24 11.06
C THR A 79 6.01 7.56 12.50
N ILE A 80 5.38 6.91 13.48
CA ILE A 80 5.71 7.09 14.89
C ILE A 80 7.03 6.41 15.18
N PRO A 81 7.97 7.08 15.90
CA PRO A 81 9.23 6.46 16.29
C PRO A 81 9.05 5.15 17.08
N GLU A 82 9.98 4.23 16.89
CA GLU A 82 9.96 2.92 17.56
C GLU A 82 9.93 3.02 19.09
N GLU A 83 10.58 4.04 19.67
CA GLU A 83 10.56 4.30 21.12
C GLU A 83 9.17 4.53 21.69
N TYR A 84 8.21 4.94 20.84
CA TYR A 84 6.80 5.12 21.21
C TYR A 84 5.90 3.98 20.68
N GLY A 85 6.50 2.91 20.20
CA GLY A 85 5.78 1.74 19.70
C GLY A 85 5.34 1.80 18.24
N GLY A 86 5.85 2.77 17.47
CA GLY A 86 5.61 2.89 16.04
C GLY A 86 6.61 2.10 15.19
N LEU A 87 6.50 2.21 13.87
CA LEU A 87 7.42 1.58 12.92
C LEU A 87 8.62 2.47 12.56
N GLY A 88 8.58 3.76 12.88
CA GLY A 88 9.64 4.70 12.52
C GLY A 88 9.90 4.83 11.01
N ALA A 89 8.92 4.47 10.19
CA ALA A 89 9.05 4.47 8.75
C ALA A 89 8.83 5.86 8.12
N SER A 90 9.14 5.99 6.83
CA SER A 90 9.01 7.25 6.09
C SER A 90 7.56 7.65 5.81
N TYR A 91 7.34 8.92 5.48
CA TYR A 91 6.04 9.39 5.00
C TYR A 91 5.66 8.75 3.66
N VAL A 92 6.63 8.36 2.84
CA VAL A 92 6.40 7.60 1.62
C VAL A 92 5.80 6.23 1.97
N ALA A 93 6.36 5.54 2.94
CA ALA A 93 5.81 4.27 3.44
C ALA A 93 4.38 4.43 3.96
N TYR A 94 4.10 5.50 4.71
CA TYR A 94 2.74 5.82 5.15
C TYR A 94 1.76 5.98 3.98
N GLY A 95 2.16 6.74 2.95
CA GLY A 95 1.36 6.93 1.74
C GLY A 95 1.09 5.63 0.98
N LEU A 96 2.08 4.75 0.91
CA LEU A 96 1.94 3.44 0.28
C LEU A 96 0.95 2.54 1.04
N VAL A 97 1.03 2.50 2.37
CA VAL A 97 0.08 1.77 3.22
C VAL A 97 -1.33 2.33 3.04
N ALA A 98 -1.48 3.65 3.10
CA ALA A 98 -2.77 4.31 2.90
C ALA A 98 -3.36 3.97 1.53
N ARG A 99 -2.56 3.97 0.47
CA ARG A 99 -2.99 3.60 -0.89
C ARG A 99 -3.52 2.18 -0.96
N GLU A 100 -2.86 1.22 -0.35
CA GLU A 100 -3.28 -0.18 -0.40
C GLU A 100 -4.57 -0.42 0.40
N VAL A 101 -4.76 0.26 1.52
CA VAL A 101 -6.02 0.20 2.28
C VAL A 101 -7.15 0.92 1.53
N GLU A 102 -6.89 2.12 0.96
CA GLU A 102 -7.85 2.88 0.15
C GLU A 102 -8.33 2.09 -1.07
N ARG A 103 -7.47 1.25 -1.65
CA ARG A 103 -7.83 0.38 -2.78
C ARG A 103 -8.98 -0.55 -2.45
N VAL A 104 -9.16 -0.93 -1.20
CA VAL A 104 -10.29 -1.72 -0.72
C VAL A 104 -11.47 -0.83 -0.37
N ASP A 105 -11.27 0.16 0.49
CA ASP A 105 -12.33 1.04 0.97
C ASP A 105 -11.79 2.31 1.63
N SER A 106 -12.37 3.45 1.23
CA SER A 106 -12.04 4.76 1.80
C SER A 106 -12.36 4.86 3.29
N GLY A 107 -13.40 4.19 3.76
CA GLY A 107 -13.78 4.17 5.17
C GLY A 107 -12.70 3.52 6.03
N TYR A 108 -12.17 2.41 5.61
CA TYR A 108 -11.05 1.74 6.29
C TYR A 108 -9.78 2.59 6.29
N ARG A 109 -9.46 3.24 5.18
CA ARG A 109 -8.33 4.15 5.13
C ARG A 109 -8.55 5.37 6.05
N SER A 110 -9.74 5.95 6.08
CA SER A 110 -10.06 7.06 6.97
C SER A 110 -9.92 6.67 8.44
N MET A 111 -10.42 5.49 8.80
CA MET A 111 -10.28 4.92 10.13
C MET A 111 -8.81 4.79 10.56
N MET A 112 -7.96 4.28 9.67
CA MET A 112 -6.52 4.16 9.88
C MET A 112 -5.86 5.53 10.06
N SER A 113 -6.14 6.48 9.17
CA SER A 113 -5.46 7.78 9.15
C SER A 113 -5.89 8.71 10.30
N VAL A 114 -7.15 8.66 10.72
CA VAL A 114 -7.63 9.48 11.84
C VAL A 114 -6.90 9.13 13.14
N LEU A 115 -6.69 7.85 13.40
CA LEU A 115 -5.91 7.42 14.58
C LEU A 115 -4.45 7.85 14.50
N SER A 116 -3.84 7.78 13.33
CA SER A 116 -2.47 8.24 13.13
C SER A 116 -2.33 9.76 13.31
N LEU A 117 -3.35 10.54 12.97
CA LEU A 117 -3.34 11.99 13.10
C LEU A 117 -3.63 12.48 14.52
N ILE A 118 -4.45 11.77 15.30
CA ILE A 118 -4.80 12.16 16.66
C ILE A 118 -3.60 12.03 17.61
N HIS A 119 -2.66 11.16 17.31
CA HIS A 119 -1.49 10.92 18.14
C HIS A 119 -0.26 11.77 17.78
N ILE A 120 -0.39 12.63 16.78
CA ILE A 120 0.60 13.66 16.47
C ILE A 120 0.32 14.91 17.27
#